data_cc2bf98a72d358b1ead76db4b0a8a612
#
_entry.id   cc2bf98a72d358b1ead76db4b0a8a612
#
_cell.length_a   1.000
_cell.length_b   1.000
_cell.length_c   1.000
_cell.angle_alpha   90.00
_cell.angle_beta   90.00
_cell.angle_gamma   90.00
#
_symmetry.space_group_name_H-M   'P 1'
#
loop_
_entity.id
_entity.type
_entity.pdbx_description
1 polymer ?
#
loop_
_entity_poly.entity_id
_entity_poly.type
_entity_poly.pdbx_seq_one_letter_code
_entity_poly.pdbx_strand_id
1 'polypeptide(L)'
;MSKSRTQLQPASERLVTFPHMGEYWIALETLVRELGATPLVPARMTKNTLELGARHSPEFVCVPFKYNLGNFIEALDAGATVIAQAGGGCRFGYYAEIQEAILRDLGYEFEMVSLTSSWSVSDFIADFRRVAPGASTVRIARAFAIAYRKGKALEAVEDRVRKNVGFESEKGAHDRVVARFLRELRSADGFRDVGRLEEATLGELVALPVDKPERPLRVGVVGELYILMEPFANHNLERRLADHGVEVHRFVTLSKLIEHGIRHRPHIARLLGEADPWVKYHLGADGTESVAMTWKLMQEGFDGMAHLKPFGCMPEVSAMSVLQRMSREHTFPILF
;
A
#
# COMPACT_ATOMS: atom_id res chain seq x y z
N MET A 1 4.10 26.80 -32.18
CA MET A 1 4.22 25.35 -31.98
C MET A 1 2.84 24.81 -31.56
N SER A 2 2.16 24.15 -32.47
CA SER A 2 0.80 23.62 -32.30
C SER A 2 0.84 22.50 -31.28
N LYS A 3 0.14 22.65 -30.15
CA LYS A 3 -0.13 21.53 -29.21
C LYS A 3 -1.05 20.55 -29.96
N SER A 4 -0.48 19.48 -30.50
CA SER A 4 -1.24 18.33 -30.95
C SER A 4 -2.17 17.90 -29.77
N ARG A 5 -3.47 18.09 -29.94
CA ARG A 5 -4.47 17.45 -29.09
C ARG A 5 -4.42 15.96 -29.41
N THR A 6 -3.65 15.21 -28.63
CA THR A 6 -3.73 13.75 -28.67
C THR A 6 -5.19 13.40 -28.37
N GLN A 7 -5.90 12.87 -29.35
CA GLN A 7 -7.27 12.37 -29.12
C GLN A 7 -7.17 11.23 -28.12
N LEU A 8 -7.81 11.41 -26.96
CA LEU A 8 -7.86 10.36 -25.94
C LEU A 8 -8.54 9.12 -26.53
N GLN A 9 -7.87 7.97 -26.44
CA GLN A 9 -8.45 6.68 -26.80
C GLN A 9 -9.74 6.41 -26.01
N PRO A 10 -10.73 5.71 -26.60
CA PRO A 10 -11.91 5.24 -25.85
C PRO A 10 -11.51 4.46 -24.61
N ALA A 11 -12.28 4.56 -23.53
CA ALA A 11 -11.96 3.91 -22.26
C ALA A 11 -11.74 2.39 -22.39
N SER A 12 -12.50 1.72 -23.28
CA SER A 12 -12.40 0.28 -23.55
C SER A 12 -11.10 -0.16 -24.24
N GLU A 13 -10.39 0.77 -24.89
CA GLU A 13 -9.11 0.52 -25.58
C GLU A 13 -7.91 0.86 -24.70
N ARG A 14 -8.16 1.44 -23.53
CA ARG A 14 -7.11 1.86 -22.60
C ARG A 14 -6.70 0.69 -21.71
N LEU A 15 -5.46 0.23 -21.87
CA LEU A 15 -4.83 -0.75 -20.97
C LEU A 15 -4.16 0.01 -19.82
N VAL A 16 -4.85 0.02 -18.68
CA VAL A 16 -4.44 0.81 -17.50
C VAL A 16 -3.70 -0.05 -16.52
N THR A 17 -2.45 0.32 -16.24
CA THR A 17 -1.65 -0.28 -15.16
C THR A 17 -1.49 0.67 -13.98
N PHE A 18 -1.04 0.12 -12.86
CA PHE A 18 -0.86 0.81 -11.58
C PHE A 18 0.29 0.12 -10.79
N PRO A 19 0.85 0.71 -9.72
CA PRO A 19 1.89 0.06 -8.92
C PRO A 19 1.40 -1.26 -8.32
N HIS A 20 2.20 -2.33 -8.42
CA HIS A 20 1.97 -3.53 -7.64
C HIS A 20 2.24 -3.21 -6.16
N MET A 21 1.34 -3.63 -5.28
CA MET A 21 1.44 -3.38 -3.85
C MET A 21 0.76 -4.51 -3.08
N GLY A 22 1.47 -5.63 -2.92
CA GLY A 22 0.92 -6.83 -2.32
C GLY A 22 -0.41 -7.23 -2.97
N GLU A 23 -1.35 -7.74 -2.20
CA GLU A 23 -2.64 -8.20 -2.71
C GLU A 23 -3.66 -7.04 -2.96
N TYR A 24 -3.27 -5.78 -2.69
CA TYR A 24 -4.12 -4.62 -2.99
C TYR A 24 -4.36 -4.40 -4.50
N TRP A 25 -3.58 -5.07 -5.36
CA TRP A 25 -3.84 -5.07 -6.79
C TRP A 25 -5.27 -5.49 -7.14
N ILE A 26 -5.93 -6.34 -6.32
CA ILE A 26 -7.32 -6.78 -6.52
C ILE A 26 -8.29 -5.58 -6.41
N ALA A 27 -8.06 -4.70 -5.45
CA ALA A 27 -8.85 -3.48 -5.29
C ALA A 27 -8.60 -2.49 -6.44
N LEU A 28 -7.34 -2.33 -6.86
CA LEU A 28 -6.95 -1.45 -7.96
C LEU A 28 -7.45 -1.96 -9.31
N GLU A 29 -7.36 -3.28 -9.57
CA GLU A 29 -7.96 -3.92 -10.75
C GLU A 29 -9.48 -3.68 -10.79
N THR A 30 -10.15 -3.83 -9.64
CA THR A 30 -11.58 -3.57 -9.52
C THR A 30 -11.90 -2.11 -9.82
N LEU A 31 -11.13 -1.16 -9.29
CA LEU A 31 -11.29 0.26 -9.55
C LEU A 31 -11.25 0.55 -11.06
N VAL A 32 -10.22 0.10 -11.74
CA VAL A 32 -10.04 0.33 -13.20
C VAL A 32 -11.18 -0.29 -14.00
N ARG A 33 -11.56 -1.53 -13.69
CA ARG A 33 -12.66 -2.25 -14.36
C ARG A 33 -14.01 -1.56 -14.14
N GLU A 34 -14.33 -1.16 -12.94
CA GLU A 34 -15.58 -0.45 -12.61
C GLU A 34 -15.66 0.93 -13.26
N LEU A 35 -14.54 1.60 -13.48
CA LEU A 35 -14.45 2.84 -14.27
C LEU A 35 -14.76 2.61 -15.76
N GLY A 36 -14.60 1.37 -16.26
CA GLY A 36 -14.84 0.99 -17.65
C GLY A 36 -13.60 0.98 -18.52
N ALA A 37 -12.42 1.06 -17.94
CA ALA A 37 -11.16 0.82 -18.61
C ALA A 37 -10.73 -0.65 -18.44
N THR A 38 -9.78 -1.11 -19.24
CA THR A 38 -9.25 -2.46 -19.16
C THR A 38 -8.01 -2.47 -18.23
N PRO A 39 -8.05 -3.17 -17.08
CA PRO A 39 -6.88 -3.25 -16.22
C PRO A 39 -5.82 -4.18 -16.82
N LEU A 40 -4.58 -3.72 -16.87
CA LEU A 40 -3.41 -4.54 -17.01
C LEU A 40 -2.78 -4.69 -15.63
N VAL A 41 -3.08 -5.81 -14.97
CA VAL A 41 -2.56 -6.07 -13.63
C VAL A 41 -1.04 -6.21 -13.71
N PRO A 42 -0.28 -5.41 -12.93
CA PRO A 42 1.17 -5.48 -12.95
C PRO A 42 1.67 -6.85 -12.48
N ALA A 43 2.80 -7.29 -13.03
CA ALA A 43 3.45 -8.51 -12.59
C ALA A 43 3.89 -8.40 -11.11
N ARG A 44 3.95 -9.56 -10.43
CA ARG A 44 4.52 -9.61 -9.07
C ARG A 44 5.96 -9.12 -9.09
N MET A 45 6.36 -8.43 -8.03
CA MET A 45 7.71 -7.93 -7.87
C MET A 45 8.73 -9.05 -7.86
N THR A 46 9.81 -8.86 -8.59
CA THR A 46 10.94 -9.77 -8.68
C THR A 46 12.27 -9.03 -8.55
N LYS A 47 13.36 -9.78 -8.47
CA LYS A 47 14.70 -9.17 -8.52
C LYS A 47 14.93 -8.42 -9.83
N ASN A 48 14.42 -8.95 -10.95
CA ASN A 48 14.50 -8.30 -12.26
C ASN A 48 13.75 -6.96 -12.26
N THR A 49 12.57 -6.89 -11.68
CA THR A 49 11.80 -5.65 -11.53
C THR A 49 12.62 -4.58 -10.79
N LEU A 50 13.27 -4.95 -9.69
CA LEU A 50 14.14 -4.02 -8.96
C LEU A 50 15.37 -3.60 -9.77
N GLU A 51 16.02 -4.53 -10.46
CA GLU A 51 17.20 -4.24 -11.29
C GLU A 51 16.87 -3.31 -12.46
N LEU A 52 15.74 -3.52 -13.12
CA LEU A 52 15.23 -2.62 -14.18
C LEU A 52 14.98 -1.22 -13.62
N GLY A 53 14.25 -1.12 -12.55
CA GLY A 53 13.96 0.16 -11.91
C GLY A 53 15.22 0.86 -11.40
N ALA A 54 16.14 0.14 -10.77
CA ALA A 54 17.39 0.71 -10.26
C ALA A 54 18.31 1.23 -11.36
N ARG A 55 18.35 0.55 -12.52
CA ARG A 55 19.17 0.94 -13.66
C ARG A 55 18.81 2.30 -14.24
N HIS A 56 17.52 2.63 -14.22
CA HIS A 56 16.98 3.83 -14.85
C HIS A 56 16.55 4.92 -13.86
N SER A 57 16.55 4.64 -12.59
CA SER A 57 16.21 5.61 -11.55
C SER A 57 17.39 6.50 -11.18
N PRO A 58 17.15 7.74 -10.72
CA PRO A 58 18.17 8.51 -10.02
C PRO A 58 18.74 7.74 -8.83
N GLU A 59 20.04 7.91 -8.56
CA GLU A 59 20.75 7.11 -7.56
C GLU A 59 20.13 7.22 -6.15
N PHE A 60 19.81 8.44 -5.73
CA PHE A 60 19.36 8.74 -4.35
C PHE A 60 17.85 8.68 -4.13
N VAL A 61 17.05 8.25 -5.11
CA VAL A 61 15.63 8.03 -4.86
C VAL A 61 15.41 6.83 -3.95
N CYS A 62 14.31 6.84 -3.22
CA CYS A 62 13.95 5.73 -2.36
C CYS A 62 13.66 4.44 -3.15
N VAL A 63 13.86 3.29 -2.51
CA VAL A 63 13.68 1.99 -3.16
C VAL A 63 12.25 1.76 -3.71
N PRO A 64 11.15 2.22 -3.07
CA PRO A 64 9.81 2.13 -3.66
C PRO A 64 9.69 2.76 -5.05
N PHE A 65 10.35 3.90 -5.28
CA PHE A 65 10.39 4.50 -6.61
C PHE A 65 11.00 3.56 -7.65
N LYS A 66 12.09 2.86 -7.28
CA LYS A 66 12.79 1.91 -8.15
C LYS A 66 11.91 0.70 -8.48
N TYR A 67 11.22 0.15 -7.49
CA TYR A 67 10.26 -0.92 -7.70
C TYR A 67 9.15 -0.51 -8.66
N ASN A 68 8.53 0.65 -8.41
CA ASN A 68 7.45 1.14 -9.26
C ASN A 68 7.91 1.40 -10.69
N LEU A 69 9.09 2.01 -10.88
CA LEU A 69 9.62 2.25 -12.22
C LEU A 69 9.87 0.95 -12.99
N GLY A 70 10.50 -0.04 -12.36
CA GLY A 70 10.72 -1.35 -12.99
C GLY A 70 9.40 -2.04 -13.35
N ASN A 71 8.43 -1.99 -12.45
CA ASN A 71 7.10 -2.56 -12.68
C ASN A 71 6.36 -1.86 -13.83
N PHE A 72 6.52 -0.55 -13.99
CA PHE A 72 5.96 0.17 -15.13
C PHE A 72 6.65 -0.16 -16.45
N ILE A 73 7.96 -0.37 -16.44
CA ILE A 73 8.69 -0.85 -17.63
C ILE A 73 8.11 -2.20 -18.07
N GLU A 74 8.02 -3.16 -17.15
CA GLU A 74 7.44 -4.49 -17.41
C GLU A 74 5.99 -4.40 -17.93
N ALA A 75 5.19 -3.49 -17.37
CA ALA A 75 3.80 -3.30 -17.80
C ALA A 75 3.69 -2.63 -19.17
N LEU A 76 4.55 -1.68 -19.50
CA LEU A 76 4.61 -1.05 -20.83
C LEU A 76 5.08 -2.04 -21.90
N ASP A 77 6.05 -2.89 -21.59
CA ASP A 77 6.48 -3.99 -22.46
C ASP A 77 5.34 -5.00 -22.69
N ALA A 78 4.45 -5.17 -21.73
CA ALA A 78 3.23 -5.98 -21.84
C ALA A 78 2.06 -5.26 -22.53
N GLY A 79 2.25 -4.02 -23.01
CA GLY A 79 1.28 -3.27 -23.82
C GLY A 79 0.41 -2.28 -23.03
N ALA A 80 0.75 -1.93 -21.79
CA ALA A 80 0.04 -0.87 -21.07
C ALA A 80 0.09 0.46 -21.88
N THR A 81 -1.04 1.16 -21.94
CA THR A 81 -1.14 2.46 -22.62
C THR A 81 -1.36 3.62 -21.66
N VAL A 82 -1.72 3.30 -20.42
CA VAL A 82 -1.96 4.28 -19.35
C VAL A 82 -1.35 3.78 -18.06
N ILE A 83 -0.62 4.64 -17.37
CA ILE A 83 -0.13 4.40 -16.00
C ILE A 83 -0.90 5.30 -15.05
N ALA A 84 -1.57 4.71 -14.06
CA ALA A 84 -2.20 5.43 -12.95
C ALA A 84 -1.28 5.37 -11.73
N GLN A 85 -0.63 6.49 -11.38
CA GLN A 85 0.28 6.58 -10.25
C GLN A 85 -0.23 7.58 -9.22
N ALA A 86 -0.30 7.17 -7.98
CA ALA A 86 -0.52 8.08 -6.87
C ALA A 86 0.78 8.83 -6.53
N GLY A 87 0.68 10.11 -6.22
CA GLY A 87 1.82 10.89 -5.73
C GLY A 87 2.29 10.39 -4.36
N GLY A 88 3.57 10.58 -4.04
CA GLY A 88 4.11 10.29 -2.72
C GLY A 88 3.64 11.29 -1.67
N GLY A 89 3.36 10.83 -0.46
CA GLY A 89 3.01 11.69 0.69
C GLY A 89 4.20 12.46 1.29
N CYS A 90 5.39 12.32 0.76
CA CYS A 90 6.62 12.98 1.20
C CYS A 90 6.97 14.18 0.30
N ARG A 91 8.12 14.82 0.57
CA ARG A 91 8.66 15.90 -0.29
C ARG A 91 8.97 15.44 -1.72
N PHE A 92 9.06 14.13 -1.95
CA PHE A 92 9.19 13.49 -3.26
C PHE A 92 7.81 13.25 -3.89
N GLY A 93 6.90 14.21 -3.77
CA GLY A 93 5.54 14.14 -4.32
C GLY A 93 5.46 14.02 -5.87
N TYR A 94 6.59 14.11 -6.55
CA TYR A 94 6.73 14.10 -8.00
C TYR A 94 7.04 12.71 -8.58
N TYR A 95 6.55 11.64 -7.97
CA TYR A 95 6.78 10.28 -8.45
C TYR A 95 6.34 10.09 -9.90
N ALA A 96 5.09 10.47 -10.21
CA ALA A 96 4.53 10.31 -11.53
C ALA A 96 5.31 11.11 -12.60
N GLU A 97 5.61 12.36 -12.30
CA GLU A 97 6.28 13.27 -13.24
C GLU A 97 7.71 12.82 -13.57
N ILE A 98 8.46 12.36 -12.56
CA ILE A 98 9.84 11.87 -12.78
C ILE A 98 9.81 10.51 -13.48
N GLN A 99 8.91 9.60 -13.08
CA GLN A 99 8.76 8.31 -13.76
C GLN A 99 8.31 8.49 -15.20
N GLU A 100 7.38 9.43 -15.47
CA GLU A 100 6.98 9.77 -16.84
C GLU A 100 8.16 10.25 -17.68
N ALA A 101 8.97 11.16 -17.15
CA ALA A 101 10.15 11.67 -17.86
C ALA A 101 11.11 10.54 -18.22
N ILE A 102 11.45 9.69 -17.25
CA ILE A 102 12.36 8.55 -17.45
C ILE A 102 11.81 7.58 -18.51
N LEU A 103 10.53 7.22 -18.40
CA LEU A 103 9.91 6.26 -19.32
C LEU A 103 9.82 6.82 -20.75
N ARG A 104 9.57 8.13 -20.90
CA ARG A 104 9.61 8.79 -22.21
C ARG A 104 11.02 8.85 -22.80
N ASP A 105 12.04 9.10 -21.99
CA ASP A 105 13.45 9.06 -22.41
C ASP A 105 13.88 7.65 -22.84
N LEU A 106 13.25 6.60 -22.29
CA LEU A 106 13.41 5.21 -22.74
C LEU A 106 12.64 4.89 -24.04
N GLY A 107 11.85 5.83 -24.57
CA GLY A 107 11.14 5.69 -25.84
C GLY A 107 9.72 5.13 -25.72
N TYR A 108 9.15 5.01 -24.53
CA TYR A 108 7.78 4.54 -24.37
C TYR A 108 6.74 5.63 -24.69
N GLU A 109 5.68 5.25 -25.39
CA GLU A 109 4.51 6.07 -25.65
C GLU A 109 3.34 5.62 -24.79
N PHE A 110 2.92 6.44 -23.86
CA PHE A 110 1.84 6.16 -22.90
C PHE A 110 1.27 7.44 -22.31
N GLU A 111 0.14 7.36 -21.61
CA GLU A 111 -0.37 8.45 -20.77
C GLU A 111 -0.06 8.20 -19.31
N MET A 112 0.56 9.18 -18.63
CA MET A 112 0.70 9.19 -17.18
C MET A 112 -0.46 9.94 -16.55
N VAL A 113 -1.19 9.28 -15.66
CA VAL A 113 -2.22 9.89 -14.83
C VAL A 113 -1.72 9.93 -13.40
N SER A 114 -1.30 11.13 -12.96
CA SER A 114 -0.96 11.37 -11.55
C SER A 114 -2.26 11.50 -10.77
N LEU A 115 -2.53 10.55 -9.87
CA LEU A 115 -3.68 10.58 -8.98
C LEU A 115 -3.30 11.34 -7.72
N THR A 116 -3.96 12.46 -7.48
CA THR A 116 -3.91 13.19 -6.21
C THR A 116 -2.63 13.98 -5.89
N SER A 117 -2.39 15.03 -6.57
CA SER A 117 -1.63 16.16 -5.99
C SER A 117 -2.51 17.06 -5.10
N SER A 118 -3.82 17.01 -5.25
CA SER A 118 -4.77 17.77 -4.43
C SER A 118 -5.93 16.88 -3.94
N TRP A 119 -6.29 17.03 -2.67
CA TRP A 119 -7.43 16.34 -2.06
C TRP A 119 -8.77 17.08 -2.35
N SER A 120 -8.84 17.76 -3.49
CA SER A 120 -10.06 18.39 -4.00
C SER A 120 -10.92 17.35 -4.71
N VAL A 121 -12.22 17.36 -4.43
CA VAL A 121 -13.18 16.45 -5.09
C VAL A 121 -13.22 16.68 -6.60
N SER A 122 -13.05 17.93 -7.06
CA SER A 122 -12.99 18.25 -8.49
C SER A 122 -11.80 17.63 -9.20
N ASP A 123 -10.63 17.70 -8.58
CA ASP A 123 -9.40 17.17 -9.15
C ASP A 123 -9.42 15.63 -9.14
N PHE A 124 -9.91 15.04 -8.04
CA PHE A 124 -10.16 13.61 -7.95
C PHE A 124 -11.04 13.09 -9.11
N ILE A 125 -12.17 13.76 -9.38
CA ILE A 125 -13.04 13.40 -10.50
C ILE A 125 -12.32 13.60 -11.85
N ALA A 126 -11.56 14.68 -12.00
CA ALA A 126 -10.83 14.98 -13.23
C ALA A 126 -9.76 13.92 -13.51
N ASP A 127 -8.99 13.50 -12.50
CA ASP A 127 -7.96 12.47 -12.64
C ASP A 127 -8.57 11.12 -13.04
N PHE A 128 -9.67 10.70 -12.41
CA PHE A 128 -10.34 9.46 -12.80
C PHE A 128 -10.98 9.52 -14.20
N ARG A 129 -11.41 10.71 -14.67
CA ARG A 129 -11.83 10.87 -16.06
C ARG A 129 -10.67 10.79 -17.04
N ARG A 130 -9.44 11.08 -16.63
CA ARG A 130 -8.25 10.81 -17.45
C ARG A 130 -7.98 9.32 -17.56
N VAL A 131 -8.16 8.55 -16.46
CA VAL A 131 -8.06 7.08 -16.49
C VAL A 131 -9.14 6.49 -17.42
N ALA A 132 -10.38 6.92 -17.28
CA ALA A 132 -11.53 6.41 -18.04
C ALA A 132 -12.35 7.58 -18.63
N PRO A 133 -12.03 8.08 -19.82
CA PRO A 133 -12.77 9.13 -20.49
C PRO A 133 -14.26 8.78 -20.64
N GLY A 134 -15.14 9.71 -20.29
CA GLY A 134 -16.59 9.49 -20.32
C GLY A 134 -17.19 8.86 -19.06
N ALA A 135 -16.40 8.50 -18.06
CA ALA A 135 -16.94 8.03 -16.79
C ALA A 135 -17.74 9.12 -16.08
N SER A 136 -18.99 8.82 -15.73
CA SER A 136 -19.85 9.73 -14.96
C SER A 136 -19.34 9.83 -13.51
N THR A 137 -19.64 10.94 -12.85
CA THR A 137 -19.28 11.13 -11.42
C THR A 137 -19.85 10.01 -10.53
N VAL A 138 -21.07 9.55 -10.82
CA VAL A 138 -21.69 8.43 -10.09
C VAL A 138 -20.90 7.14 -10.29
N ARG A 139 -20.47 6.87 -11.53
CA ARG A 139 -19.63 5.69 -11.83
C ARG A 139 -18.30 5.75 -11.09
N ILE A 140 -17.63 6.90 -11.08
CA ILE A 140 -16.36 7.10 -10.35
C ILE A 140 -16.56 6.86 -8.86
N ALA A 141 -17.59 7.47 -8.25
CA ALA A 141 -17.88 7.29 -6.83
C ALA A 141 -18.17 5.83 -6.47
N ARG A 142 -18.95 5.12 -7.31
CA ARG A 142 -19.25 3.70 -7.13
C ARG A 142 -17.99 2.84 -7.28
N ALA A 143 -17.19 3.05 -8.31
CA ALA A 143 -15.96 2.32 -8.57
C ALA A 143 -14.99 2.44 -7.39
N PHE A 144 -14.78 3.66 -6.91
CA PHE A 144 -13.95 3.93 -5.74
C PHE A 144 -14.49 3.26 -4.48
N ALA A 145 -15.80 3.36 -4.23
CA ALA A 145 -16.40 2.79 -3.04
C ALA A 145 -16.32 1.23 -3.03
N ILE A 146 -16.50 0.57 -4.18
CA ILE A 146 -16.35 -0.91 -4.27
C ILE A 146 -14.88 -1.31 -4.07
N ALA A 147 -13.94 -0.62 -4.72
CA ALA A 147 -12.51 -0.88 -4.57
C ALA A 147 -12.06 -0.68 -3.12
N TYR A 148 -12.47 0.41 -2.48
CA TYR A 148 -12.23 0.69 -1.07
C TYR A 148 -12.80 -0.40 -0.16
N ARG A 149 -14.02 -0.88 -0.44
CA ARG A 149 -14.64 -1.97 0.33
C ARG A 149 -13.87 -3.28 0.21
N LYS A 150 -13.33 -3.61 -1.00
CA LYS A 150 -12.44 -4.76 -1.18
C LYS A 150 -11.13 -4.60 -0.42
N GLY A 151 -10.53 -3.41 -0.45
CA GLY A 151 -9.34 -3.10 0.35
C GLY A 151 -9.57 -3.31 1.84
N LYS A 152 -10.70 -2.84 2.38
CA LYS A 152 -11.08 -3.05 3.79
C LYS A 152 -11.26 -4.52 4.15
N ALA A 153 -11.89 -5.31 3.28
CA ALA A 153 -12.06 -6.75 3.48
C ALA A 153 -10.69 -7.47 3.48
N LEU A 154 -9.80 -7.11 2.55
CA LEU A 154 -8.43 -7.62 2.51
C LEU A 154 -7.69 -7.31 3.83
N GLU A 155 -7.72 -6.06 4.28
CA GLU A 155 -7.08 -5.62 5.52
C GLU A 155 -7.58 -6.39 6.76
N ALA A 156 -8.90 -6.62 6.85
CA ALA A 156 -9.49 -7.36 7.96
C ALA A 156 -9.04 -8.83 7.98
N VAL A 157 -9.02 -9.48 6.81
CA VAL A 157 -8.56 -10.88 6.69
C VAL A 157 -7.05 -10.98 6.97
N GLU A 158 -6.24 -10.11 6.39
CA GLU A 158 -4.80 -10.07 6.65
C GLU A 158 -4.47 -9.80 8.13
N ASP A 159 -5.19 -8.90 8.79
CA ASP A 159 -4.99 -8.62 10.22
C ASP A 159 -5.27 -9.86 11.07
N ARG A 160 -6.35 -10.59 10.75
CA ARG A 160 -6.67 -11.84 11.44
C ARG A 160 -5.60 -12.90 11.24
N VAL A 161 -5.11 -13.04 10.02
CA VAL A 161 -4.05 -14.01 9.67
C VAL A 161 -2.74 -13.67 10.38
N ARG A 162 -2.27 -12.43 10.33
CA ARG A 162 -1.02 -12.00 10.99
C ARG A 162 -0.98 -12.35 12.48
N LYS A 163 -2.12 -12.23 13.16
CA LYS A 163 -2.22 -12.51 14.60
C LYS A 163 -2.24 -13.99 14.96
N ASN A 164 -2.47 -14.89 13.99
CA ASN A 164 -2.73 -16.30 14.31
C ASN A 164 -1.92 -17.30 13.48
N VAL A 165 -1.44 -16.94 12.30
CA VAL A 165 -0.77 -17.88 11.38
C VAL A 165 0.48 -18.54 11.98
N GLY A 166 1.18 -17.87 12.88
CA GLY A 166 2.33 -18.42 13.59
C GLY A 166 1.98 -19.49 14.64
N PHE A 167 0.70 -19.66 14.95
CA PHE A 167 0.18 -20.56 15.98
C PHE A 167 -0.75 -21.63 15.41
N GLU A 168 -0.84 -21.77 14.09
CA GLU A 168 -1.74 -22.74 13.47
C GLU A 168 -1.38 -24.18 13.84
N SER A 169 -2.35 -24.98 14.30
CA SER A 169 -2.14 -26.38 14.65
C SER A 169 -1.93 -27.24 13.42
N GLU A 170 -2.54 -26.88 12.30
CA GLU A 170 -2.33 -27.49 10.99
C GLU A 170 -1.61 -26.51 10.06
N LYS A 171 -0.35 -26.79 9.75
CA LYS A 171 0.48 -25.89 8.95
C LYS A 171 -0.13 -25.62 7.56
N GLY A 172 -0.24 -24.33 7.22
CA GLY A 172 -0.79 -23.86 5.94
C GLY A 172 -2.33 -23.80 5.91
N ALA A 173 -3.02 -24.00 7.04
CA ALA A 173 -4.48 -23.88 7.10
C ALA A 173 -4.93 -22.45 6.78
N HIS A 174 -4.28 -21.45 7.38
CA HIS A 174 -4.56 -20.03 7.09
C HIS A 174 -4.27 -19.69 5.61
N ASP A 175 -3.17 -20.18 5.06
CA ASP A 175 -2.79 -19.91 3.66
C ASP A 175 -3.84 -20.45 2.67
N ARG A 176 -4.42 -21.63 2.94
CA ARG A 176 -5.50 -22.18 2.10
C ARG A 176 -6.76 -21.32 2.11
N VAL A 177 -7.15 -20.84 3.28
CA VAL A 177 -8.31 -19.94 3.44
C VAL A 177 -8.06 -18.63 2.71
N VAL A 178 -6.89 -18.01 2.91
CA VAL A 178 -6.49 -16.76 2.23
C VAL A 178 -6.46 -16.93 0.72
N ALA A 179 -5.84 -18.00 0.20
CA ALA A 179 -5.76 -18.23 -1.24
C ALA A 179 -7.15 -18.38 -1.89
N ARG A 180 -8.11 -19.00 -1.21
CA ARG A 180 -9.51 -19.05 -1.65
C ARG A 180 -10.15 -17.67 -1.58
N PHE A 181 -10.03 -16.98 -0.46
CA PHE A 181 -10.56 -15.63 -0.26
C PHE A 181 -10.10 -14.67 -1.36
N LEU A 182 -8.82 -14.65 -1.70
CA LEU A 182 -8.28 -13.76 -2.73
C LEU A 182 -8.89 -14.03 -4.12
N ARG A 183 -9.05 -15.31 -4.48
CA ARG A 183 -9.71 -15.67 -5.75
C ARG A 183 -11.16 -15.20 -5.78
N GLU A 184 -11.90 -15.43 -4.71
CA GLU A 184 -13.31 -15.05 -4.60
C GLU A 184 -13.47 -13.52 -4.49
N LEU A 185 -12.57 -12.82 -3.76
CA LEU A 185 -12.58 -11.37 -3.66
C LEU A 185 -12.38 -10.70 -5.03
N ARG A 186 -11.49 -11.25 -5.85
CA ARG A 186 -11.29 -10.75 -7.22
C ARG A 186 -12.59 -10.78 -8.02
N SER A 187 -13.36 -11.87 -7.91
CA SER A 187 -14.61 -12.10 -8.65
C SER A 187 -15.83 -11.45 -8.01
N ALA A 188 -15.79 -11.08 -6.74
CA ALA A 188 -16.93 -10.54 -6.01
C ALA A 188 -17.46 -9.25 -6.63
N ASP A 189 -18.78 -9.17 -6.87
CA ASP A 189 -19.44 -8.02 -7.46
C ASP A 189 -20.25 -7.22 -6.43
N GLY A 190 -19.76 -6.03 -6.12
CA GLY A 190 -20.46 -5.09 -5.28
C GLY A 190 -20.35 -5.35 -3.77
N PHE A 191 -20.99 -4.47 -3.00
CA PHE A 191 -20.81 -4.39 -1.55
C PHE A 191 -21.29 -5.62 -0.78
N ARG A 192 -22.42 -6.21 -1.21
CA ARG A 192 -23.05 -7.35 -0.51
C ARG A 192 -22.20 -8.59 -0.63
N ASP A 193 -21.66 -8.86 -1.82
CA ASP A 193 -20.85 -10.06 -2.07
C ASP A 193 -19.53 -9.97 -1.33
N VAL A 194 -18.88 -8.80 -1.36
CA VAL A 194 -17.66 -8.55 -0.58
C VAL A 194 -17.93 -8.70 0.92
N GLY A 195 -19.07 -8.17 1.41
CA GLY A 195 -19.43 -8.25 2.83
C GLY A 195 -19.66 -9.69 3.29
N ARG A 196 -20.41 -10.49 2.52
CA ARG A 196 -20.66 -11.91 2.82
C ARG A 196 -19.36 -12.73 2.79
N LEU A 197 -18.52 -12.47 1.80
CA LEU A 197 -17.24 -13.16 1.66
C LEU A 197 -16.31 -12.85 2.85
N GLU A 198 -16.20 -11.58 3.23
CA GLU A 198 -15.41 -11.19 4.40
C GLU A 198 -15.89 -11.87 5.67
N GLU A 199 -17.20 -11.82 5.95
CA GLU A 199 -17.80 -12.43 7.14
C GLU A 199 -17.57 -13.94 7.17
N ALA A 200 -17.82 -14.63 6.06
CA ALA A 200 -17.59 -16.07 5.95
C ALA A 200 -16.11 -16.43 6.15
N THR A 201 -15.19 -15.67 5.53
CA THR A 201 -13.75 -15.91 5.64
C THR A 201 -13.25 -15.66 7.06
N LEU A 202 -13.67 -14.56 7.69
CA LEU A 202 -13.29 -14.27 9.08
C LEU A 202 -13.85 -15.32 10.05
N GLY A 203 -15.09 -15.78 9.82
CA GLY A 203 -15.69 -16.87 10.61
C GLY A 203 -14.88 -18.16 10.50
N GLU A 204 -14.46 -18.53 9.29
CA GLU A 204 -13.61 -19.70 9.07
C GLU A 204 -12.23 -19.56 9.72
N LEU A 205 -11.56 -18.40 9.56
CA LEU A 205 -10.27 -18.13 10.20
C LEU A 205 -10.36 -18.15 11.74
N VAL A 206 -11.49 -17.77 12.31
CA VAL A 206 -11.74 -17.87 13.76
C VAL A 206 -11.89 -19.33 14.21
N ALA A 207 -12.49 -20.17 13.35
CA ALA A 207 -12.72 -21.60 13.65
C ALA A 207 -11.47 -22.46 13.46
N LEU A 208 -10.41 -21.96 12.80
CA LEU A 208 -9.16 -22.71 12.65
C LEU A 208 -8.52 -22.94 14.03
N PRO A 209 -8.11 -24.19 14.33
CA PRO A 209 -7.44 -24.49 15.57
C PRO A 209 -6.04 -23.86 15.61
N VAL A 210 -5.74 -23.18 16.70
CA VAL A 210 -4.45 -22.55 16.96
C VAL A 210 -3.92 -22.97 18.33
N ASP A 211 -2.64 -23.27 18.40
CA ASP A 211 -1.91 -23.53 19.65
C ASP A 211 -1.18 -22.25 20.08
N LYS A 212 -1.97 -21.27 20.51
CA LYS A 212 -1.48 -19.94 20.86
C LYS A 212 -1.32 -19.82 22.37
N PRO A 213 -0.12 -19.45 22.87
CA PRO A 213 0.09 -19.27 24.31
C PRO A 213 -0.77 -18.11 24.84
N GLU A 214 -1.07 -18.17 26.15
CA GLU A 214 -1.87 -17.12 26.81
C GLU A 214 -1.22 -15.73 26.69
N ARG A 215 0.12 -15.66 26.67
CA ARG A 215 0.91 -14.44 26.43
C ARG A 215 1.88 -14.68 25.27
N PRO A 216 1.43 -14.52 24.02
CA PRO A 216 2.32 -14.58 22.89
C PRO A 216 3.22 -13.35 22.85
N LEU A 217 4.42 -13.47 22.27
CA LEU A 217 5.23 -12.31 21.92
C LEU A 217 4.49 -11.46 20.88
N ARG A 218 4.22 -10.20 21.21
CA ARG A 218 3.54 -9.25 20.34
C ARG A 218 4.52 -8.26 19.74
N VAL A 219 4.65 -8.26 18.43
CA VAL A 219 5.54 -7.35 17.70
C VAL A 219 4.73 -6.46 16.76
N GLY A 220 4.91 -5.15 16.91
CA GLY A 220 4.37 -4.17 15.98
C GLY A 220 5.25 -4.06 14.73
N VAL A 221 4.64 -3.76 13.59
CA VAL A 221 5.36 -3.44 12.35
C VAL A 221 4.92 -2.07 11.88
N VAL A 222 5.87 -1.15 11.76
CA VAL A 222 5.67 0.24 11.32
C VAL A 222 6.70 0.60 10.26
N GLY A 223 6.50 1.71 9.56
CA GLY A 223 7.43 2.20 8.56
C GLY A 223 6.73 2.69 7.30
N GLU A 224 7.47 2.73 6.20
CA GLU A 224 7.02 3.26 4.92
C GLU A 224 5.97 2.34 4.27
N LEU A 225 4.87 2.94 3.83
CA LEU A 225 3.67 2.27 3.34
C LEU A 225 3.95 1.19 2.29
N TYR A 226 4.69 1.52 1.22
CA TYR A 226 4.90 0.59 0.10
C TYR A 226 5.67 -0.66 0.56
N ILE A 227 6.74 -0.48 1.34
CA ILE A 227 7.53 -1.59 1.87
C ILE A 227 6.70 -2.46 2.81
N LEU A 228 5.83 -1.85 3.62
CA LEU A 228 4.91 -2.59 4.49
C LEU A 228 3.92 -3.46 3.71
N MET A 229 3.44 -2.98 2.56
CA MET A 229 2.41 -3.66 1.76
C MET A 229 2.97 -4.67 0.76
N GLU A 230 4.25 -4.55 0.37
CA GLU A 230 4.86 -5.40 -0.65
C GLU A 230 5.74 -6.50 -0.03
N PRO A 231 5.27 -7.76 0.02
CA PRO A 231 5.98 -8.84 0.68
C PRO A 231 7.37 -9.11 0.10
N PHE A 232 7.56 -8.92 -1.21
CA PHE A 232 8.88 -9.07 -1.83
C PHE A 232 9.86 -8.02 -1.31
N ALA A 233 9.42 -6.77 -1.20
CA ALA A 233 10.25 -5.65 -0.78
C ALA A 233 10.63 -5.72 0.71
N ASN A 234 9.78 -6.30 1.56
CA ASN A 234 10.04 -6.49 2.99
C ASN A 234 10.57 -7.90 3.36
N HIS A 235 10.94 -8.70 2.34
CA HIS A 235 11.46 -10.05 2.54
C HIS A 235 10.50 -10.97 3.31
N ASN A 236 9.19 -10.81 3.15
CA ASN A 236 8.15 -11.55 3.88
C ASN A 236 8.32 -11.47 5.41
N LEU A 237 8.72 -10.32 5.94
CA LEU A 237 9.05 -10.15 7.36
C LEU A 237 7.92 -10.59 8.29
N GLU A 238 6.67 -10.21 7.99
CA GLU A 238 5.51 -10.58 8.81
C GLU A 238 5.38 -12.11 8.92
N ARG A 239 5.54 -12.83 7.80
CA ARG A 239 5.51 -14.29 7.79
C ARG A 239 6.68 -14.91 8.55
N ARG A 240 7.88 -14.38 8.38
CA ARG A 240 9.07 -14.86 9.10
C ARG A 240 8.95 -14.68 10.61
N LEU A 241 8.41 -13.55 11.07
CA LEU A 241 8.10 -13.34 12.48
C LEU A 241 7.06 -14.35 12.99
N ALA A 242 5.99 -14.56 12.23
CA ALA A 242 4.96 -15.54 12.56
C ALA A 242 5.53 -16.97 12.63
N ASP A 243 6.41 -17.38 11.71
CA ASP A 243 7.07 -18.70 11.71
C ASP A 243 7.91 -18.93 12.99
N HIS A 244 8.26 -17.87 13.73
CA HIS A 244 8.91 -17.93 15.04
C HIS A 244 7.91 -17.82 16.22
N GLY A 245 6.62 -17.98 16.00
CA GLY A 245 5.60 -17.92 17.05
C GLY A 245 5.36 -16.51 17.58
N VAL A 246 5.49 -15.50 16.73
CA VAL A 246 5.23 -14.10 17.08
C VAL A 246 3.86 -13.69 16.59
N GLU A 247 3.09 -13.01 17.45
CA GLU A 247 1.88 -12.32 17.07
C GLU A 247 2.22 -10.97 16.43
N VAL A 248 1.98 -10.84 15.12
CA VAL A 248 2.37 -9.65 14.35
C VAL A 248 1.20 -8.68 14.23
N HIS A 249 1.47 -7.40 14.44
CA HIS A 249 0.51 -6.31 14.30
C HIS A 249 1.02 -5.24 13.33
N ARG A 250 0.30 -5.02 12.24
CA ARG A 250 0.57 -3.91 11.31
C ARG A 250 -0.55 -2.86 11.42
N PHE A 251 -0.17 -1.61 11.57
CA PHE A 251 -1.11 -0.51 11.81
C PHE A 251 -1.32 0.38 10.60
N VAL A 252 -0.34 0.41 9.69
CA VAL A 252 -0.42 1.17 8.44
C VAL A 252 -1.15 0.33 7.40
N THR A 253 -2.20 0.89 6.80
CA THR A 253 -2.99 0.25 5.74
C THR A 253 -3.38 1.25 4.68
N LEU A 254 -3.70 0.77 3.47
CA LEU A 254 -4.10 1.63 2.36
C LEU A 254 -5.40 2.40 2.67
N SER A 255 -6.36 1.76 3.34
CA SER A 255 -7.60 2.44 3.71
C SER A 255 -7.38 3.58 4.69
N LYS A 256 -6.51 3.39 5.68
CA LYS A 256 -6.12 4.47 6.61
C LYS A 256 -5.43 5.61 5.88
N LEU A 257 -4.53 5.31 4.94
CA LEU A 257 -3.90 6.36 4.12
C LEU A 257 -4.94 7.21 3.39
N ILE A 258 -5.95 6.58 2.78
CA ILE A 258 -7.05 7.27 2.11
C ILE A 258 -7.85 8.12 3.11
N GLU A 259 -8.21 7.55 4.25
CA GLU A 259 -8.94 8.26 5.32
C GLU A 259 -8.14 9.46 5.86
N HIS A 260 -6.83 9.28 6.06
CA HIS A 260 -5.91 10.33 6.53
C HIS A 260 -5.75 11.44 5.49
N GLY A 261 -5.70 11.09 4.20
CA GLY A 261 -5.67 12.07 3.12
C GLY A 261 -6.90 12.96 3.11
N ILE A 262 -8.09 12.38 3.23
CA ILE A 262 -9.35 13.13 3.31
C ILE A 262 -9.39 14.06 4.54
N ARG A 263 -8.77 13.66 5.66
CA ARG A 263 -8.73 14.41 6.94
C ARG A 263 -7.34 14.98 7.25
N HIS A 264 -6.60 15.36 6.26
CA HIS A 264 -5.16 15.66 6.37
C HIS A 264 -4.77 16.54 7.57
N ARG A 265 -5.34 17.74 7.71
CA ARG A 265 -4.99 18.67 8.81
C ARG A 265 -5.33 18.14 10.21
N PRO A 266 -6.56 17.68 10.48
CA PRO A 266 -6.90 17.08 11.77
C PRO A 266 -6.06 15.83 12.08
N HIS A 267 -5.74 15.04 11.06
CA HIS A 267 -4.90 13.86 11.22
C HIS A 267 -3.49 14.21 11.68
N ILE A 268 -2.82 15.16 11.02
CA ILE A 268 -1.46 15.60 11.42
C ILE A 268 -1.47 16.18 12.84
N ALA A 269 -2.45 16.98 13.20
CA ALA A 269 -2.57 17.54 14.55
C ALA A 269 -2.69 16.44 15.62
N ARG A 270 -3.49 15.40 15.32
CA ARG A 270 -3.62 14.23 16.19
C ARG A 270 -2.31 13.47 16.31
N LEU A 271 -1.64 13.16 15.20
CA LEU A 271 -0.35 12.45 15.19
C LEU A 271 0.73 13.19 15.99
N LEU A 272 0.80 14.50 15.88
CA LEU A 272 1.74 15.30 16.66
C LEU A 272 1.43 15.23 18.15
N GLY A 273 0.15 15.24 18.54
CA GLY A 273 -0.22 15.03 19.93
C GLY A 273 0.11 13.62 20.45
N GLU A 274 -0.08 12.59 19.64
CA GLU A 274 0.27 11.20 19.96
C GLU A 274 1.79 10.96 20.00
N ALA A 275 2.57 11.72 19.21
CA ALA A 275 4.02 11.65 19.16
C ALA A 275 4.75 12.54 20.19
N ASP A 276 4.02 13.39 20.93
CA ASP A 276 4.60 14.20 22.01
C ASP A 276 5.01 13.31 23.21
N PRO A 277 6.18 13.51 23.82
CA PRO A 277 7.14 14.61 23.64
C PRO A 277 8.25 14.37 22.59
N TRP A 278 8.18 13.30 21.81
CA TRP A 278 9.25 12.80 20.96
C TRP A 278 9.51 13.67 19.73
N VAL A 279 8.42 14.16 19.10
CA VAL A 279 8.48 14.95 17.88
C VAL A 279 7.59 16.20 18.01
N LYS A 280 8.12 17.36 17.64
CA LYS A 280 7.40 18.64 17.64
C LYS A 280 6.90 19.07 16.26
N TYR A 281 7.41 18.46 15.20
CA TYR A 281 7.11 18.81 13.82
C TYR A 281 6.76 17.55 13.02
N HIS A 282 5.88 17.71 12.03
CA HIS A 282 5.57 16.64 11.12
C HIS A 282 6.79 16.28 10.26
N LEU A 283 7.22 15.01 10.32
CA LEU A 283 8.39 14.49 9.60
C LEU A 283 8.11 14.26 8.11
N GLY A 284 6.84 14.27 7.71
CA GLY A 284 6.37 13.94 6.37
C GLY A 284 5.96 12.47 6.23
N ALA A 285 5.13 12.17 5.24
CA ALA A 285 4.61 10.82 4.97
C ALA A 285 4.32 10.05 6.27
N ASP A 286 4.83 8.83 6.39
CA ASP A 286 4.57 7.92 7.51
C ASP A 286 5.50 8.14 8.72
N GLY A 287 6.54 8.99 8.60
CA GLY A 287 7.56 9.13 9.64
C GLY A 287 7.04 9.57 11.02
N THR A 288 6.10 10.53 11.08
CA THR A 288 5.45 10.92 12.34
C THR A 288 4.54 9.82 12.88
N GLU A 289 3.85 9.11 12.00
CA GLU A 289 3.01 7.97 12.37
C GLU A 289 3.85 6.82 12.94
N SER A 290 5.02 6.55 12.37
CA SER A 290 5.97 5.57 12.90
C SER A 290 6.38 5.89 14.34
N VAL A 291 6.64 7.16 14.67
CA VAL A 291 6.97 7.59 16.05
C VAL A 291 5.76 7.47 16.98
N ALA A 292 4.61 8.01 16.57
CA ALA A 292 3.39 7.98 17.39
C ALA A 292 2.95 6.54 17.68
N MET A 293 2.98 5.69 16.66
CA MET A 293 2.62 4.28 16.81
C MET A 293 3.59 3.52 17.71
N THR A 294 4.90 3.78 17.58
CA THR A 294 5.88 3.16 18.47
C THR A 294 5.64 3.52 19.93
N TRP A 295 5.35 4.78 20.20
CA TRP A 295 5.00 5.22 21.55
C TRP A 295 3.75 4.52 22.08
N LYS A 296 2.73 4.42 21.27
CA LYS A 296 1.50 3.70 21.59
C LYS A 296 1.75 2.22 21.88
N LEU A 297 2.55 1.54 21.07
CA LEU A 297 2.90 0.13 21.28
C LEU A 297 3.60 -0.13 22.62
N MET A 298 4.51 0.77 23.01
CA MET A 298 5.17 0.71 24.31
C MET A 298 4.15 0.81 25.45
N GLN A 299 3.20 1.75 25.35
CA GLN A 299 2.16 1.94 26.36
C GLN A 299 1.17 0.76 26.42
N GLU A 300 0.90 0.10 25.31
CA GLU A 300 0.04 -1.09 25.22
C GLU A 300 0.75 -2.39 25.61
N GLY A 301 2.03 -2.31 26.01
CA GLY A 301 2.81 -3.45 26.50
C GLY A 301 3.15 -4.47 25.41
N PHE A 302 3.48 -4.00 24.21
CA PHE A 302 4.10 -4.84 23.17
C PHE A 302 5.52 -5.21 23.58
N ASP A 303 6.01 -6.36 23.09
CA ASP A 303 7.34 -6.88 23.43
C ASP A 303 8.44 -6.31 22.53
N GLY A 304 8.07 -5.75 21.39
CA GLY A 304 9.01 -5.11 20.46
C GLY A 304 8.34 -4.60 19.19
N MET A 305 9.18 -4.09 18.29
CA MET A 305 8.72 -3.54 17.02
C MET A 305 9.75 -3.77 15.92
N ALA A 306 9.27 -3.93 14.68
CA ALA A 306 10.09 -3.83 13.48
C ALA A 306 9.78 -2.54 12.72
N HIS A 307 10.81 -1.75 12.43
CA HIS A 307 10.74 -0.51 11.66
C HIS A 307 11.19 -0.77 10.23
N LEU A 308 10.27 -0.84 9.29
CA LEU A 308 10.55 -1.07 7.88
C LEU A 308 10.84 0.25 7.17
N LYS A 309 12.11 0.51 6.97
CA LYS A 309 12.61 1.72 6.35
C LYS A 309 13.33 1.39 5.03
N PRO A 310 12.79 1.80 3.88
CA PRO A 310 13.51 1.64 2.62
C PRO A 310 14.72 2.57 2.57
N PHE A 311 15.76 2.14 1.86
CA PHE A 311 16.88 3.02 1.57
C PHE A 311 16.40 4.27 0.83
N GLY A 312 16.88 5.45 1.25
CA GLY A 312 16.53 6.74 0.66
C GLY A 312 15.20 7.35 1.14
N CYS A 313 14.46 6.71 2.06
CA CYS A 313 13.23 7.30 2.61
C CYS A 313 13.55 8.36 3.68
N MET A 314 13.46 9.65 3.33
CA MET A 314 13.79 10.73 4.26
C MET A 314 12.90 10.79 5.51
N PRO A 315 11.57 10.68 5.43
CA PRO A 315 10.73 10.66 6.63
C PRO A 315 11.11 9.56 7.61
N GLU A 316 11.33 8.34 7.14
CA GLU A 316 11.67 7.20 7.99
C GLU A 316 13.12 7.25 8.49
N VAL A 317 14.05 7.86 7.73
CA VAL A 317 15.40 8.15 8.24
C VAL A 317 15.32 9.16 9.38
N SER A 318 14.47 10.17 9.29
CA SER A 318 14.24 11.14 10.35
C SER A 318 13.60 10.51 11.58
N ALA A 319 12.60 9.63 11.38
CA ALA A 319 11.96 8.87 12.46
C ALA A 319 12.95 7.95 13.17
N MET A 320 13.86 7.29 12.44
CA MET A 320 14.78 6.30 12.98
C MET A 320 15.62 6.83 14.15
N SER A 321 16.09 8.06 14.09
CA SER A 321 16.87 8.66 15.18
C SER A 321 16.05 8.81 16.47
N VAL A 322 14.77 9.16 16.33
CA VAL A 322 13.82 9.26 17.43
C VAL A 322 13.52 7.88 18.00
N LEU A 323 13.23 6.92 17.13
CA LEU A 323 12.93 5.52 17.50
C LEU A 323 14.10 4.87 18.25
N GLN A 324 15.34 5.12 17.82
CA GLN A 324 16.55 4.65 18.52
C GLN A 324 16.66 5.25 19.93
N ARG A 325 16.29 6.51 20.09
CA ARG A 325 16.25 7.16 21.41
C ARG A 325 15.17 6.53 22.28
N MET A 326 13.96 6.37 21.77
CA MET A 326 12.84 5.71 22.46
C MET A 326 13.21 4.28 22.92
N SER A 327 13.82 3.51 22.02
CA SER A 327 14.29 2.14 22.33
C SER A 327 15.23 2.12 23.53
N ARG A 328 16.20 3.04 23.57
CA ARG A 328 17.18 3.11 24.68
C ARG A 328 16.55 3.58 25.99
N GLU A 329 15.74 4.64 25.95
CA GLU A 329 15.15 5.22 27.16
C GLU A 329 14.11 4.28 27.81
N HIS A 330 13.42 3.46 27.02
CA HIS A 330 12.37 2.55 27.50
C HIS A 330 12.76 1.07 27.48
N THR A 331 13.98 0.75 27.10
CA THR A 331 14.44 -0.66 26.97
C THR A 331 13.48 -1.47 26.07
N PHE A 332 12.96 -0.85 24.99
CA PHE A 332 12.02 -1.45 24.07
C PHE A 332 12.73 -1.91 22.80
N PRO A 333 12.75 -3.23 22.49
CA PRO A 333 13.46 -3.73 21.32
C PRO A 333 12.87 -3.22 20.02
N ILE A 334 13.72 -2.64 19.15
CA ILE A 334 13.34 -2.23 17.81
C ILE A 334 14.32 -2.83 16.81
N LEU A 335 13.80 -3.61 15.86
CA LEU A 335 14.52 -4.07 14.69
C LEU A 335 14.44 -3.00 13.59
N PHE A 336 15.59 -2.58 13.04
CA PHE A 336 15.70 -1.58 11.97
C PHE A 336 16.09 -2.23 10.65
#